data_37667a1820fe483cde7ab15d35864a64
#
_entry.id   37667a1820fe483cde7ab15d35864a64
#
_cell.length_a   1.000
_cell.length_b   1.000
_cell.length_c   1.000
_cell.angle_alpha   90.00
_cell.angle_beta   90.00
_cell.angle_gamma   90.00
#
_symmetry.space_group_name_H-M   'P 1'
#
loop_
_entity.id
_entity.type
_entity.pdbx_description
1 polymer ?
#
loop_
_entity_poly.entity_id
_entity_poly.type
_entity_poly.pdbx_seq_one_letter_code
_entity_poly.pdbx_strand_id
1 'polypeptide(L)'
;MSPTFGSTRGLDAVLLIAFGGPTAPAEIRPFLDNVTRGRGIPRERLEEVARHYEAMPGGRSPLHALTEAQAAGLRAALARTDRPLPVYVGMRHWHPYLSETLERMAGDGRRRALGLILSAFRCEASWERYMADVAAARAGVAAAPEIVYAPPWFEHQRFVAAVADRVRAALAEVPDGERDRTPLVFTAHSIPRVMAETSPYVADFTAAAAAVARRLGHARWALAYQSRSGSPRDPWLEPDVVETIRDLAKAGERRVVLSPIGFVADHVEVLYDLDTEARAIAAQHGLAYHRAAAVNDHPEFVQMLADLVRDAA
;
A
#
# COMPACT_ATOMS: atom_id res chain seq x y z
N MET A 1 -15.58 -16.64 -6.32
CA MET A 1 -16.21 -16.89 -4.99
C MET A 1 -16.01 -15.65 -4.16
N SER A 2 -17.07 -14.99 -3.71
CA SER A 2 -16.97 -13.85 -2.80
C SER A 2 -16.29 -14.31 -1.51
N PRO A 3 -15.32 -13.56 -0.95
CA PRO A 3 -14.69 -13.93 0.30
C PRO A 3 -15.77 -13.98 1.39
N THR A 4 -15.95 -15.13 2.00
CA THR A 4 -16.76 -15.27 3.19
C THR A 4 -16.03 -14.57 4.34
N PHE A 5 -16.54 -13.41 4.75
CA PHE A 5 -16.20 -12.82 6.03
C PHE A 5 -16.78 -13.75 7.11
N GLY A 6 -15.98 -14.73 7.54
CA GLY A 6 -16.42 -15.78 8.47
C GLY A 6 -16.71 -15.23 9.86
N SER A 7 -17.49 -15.98 10.66
CA SER A 7 -17.65 -15.67 12.10
C SER A 7 -16.29 -15.42 12.74
N THR A 8 -16.13 -14.33 13.43
CA THR A 8 -14.84 -13.88 14.03
C THR A 8 -14.68 -14.41 15.49
N ARG A 9 -15.61 -15.21 15.98
CA ARG A 9 -15.51 -15.82 17.32
C ARG A 9 -14.28 -16.72 17.45
N GLY A 10 -13.54 -16.54 18.54
CA GLY A 10 -12.40 -17.41 18.88
C GLY A 10 -11.08 -17.02 18.23
N LEU A 11 -10.93 -15.78 17.71
CA LEU A 11 -9.62 -15.26 17.27
C LEU A 11 -8.63 -15.31 18.44
N ASP A 12 -7.40 -15.77 18.15
CA ASP A 12 -6.30 -15.86 19.12
C ASP A 12 -4.99 -15.22 18.62
N ALA A 13 -5.02 -14.63 17.40
CA ALA A 13 -3.91 -13.88 16.82
C ALA A 13 -4.39 -12.91 15.73
N VAL A 14 -3.49 -12.01 15.33
CA VAL A 14 -3.60 -11.14 14.15
C VAL A 14 -2.43 -11.40 13.22
N LEU A 15 -2.68 -11.49 11.92
CA LEU A 15 -1.67 -11.61 10.87
C LEU A 15 -1.73 -10.37 9.97
N LEU A 16 -0.71 -9.50 10.01
CA LEU A 16 -0.51 -8.48 9.00
C LEU A 16 0.10 -9.11 7.75
N ILE A 17 -0.51 -8.88 6.60
CA ILE A 17 -0.12 -9.50 5.33
C ILE A 17 0.37 -8.41 4.40
N ALA A 18 1.69 -8.41 4.11
CA ALA A 18 2.35 -7.40 3.29
C ALA A 18 2.98 -8.02 2.03
N PHE A 19 3.39 -7.16 1.11
CA PHE A 19 4.03 -7.58 -0.14
C PHE A 19 5.44 -8.15 0.10
N GLY A 20 6.23 -7.45 0.93
CA GLY A 20 7.65 -7.76 1.16
C GLY A 20 8.58 -6.93 0.28
N GLY A 21 9.85 -6.88 0.66
CA GLY A 21 10.89 -6.15 -0.06
C GLY A 21 12.27 -6.47 0.46
N PRO A 22 13.34 -6.26 -0.34
CA PRO A 22 14.71 -6.56 0.06
C PRO A 22 15.14 -5.63 1.20
N THR A 23 15.83 -6.17 2.19
CA THR A 23 16.34 -5.46 3.36
C THR A 23 17.83 -5.13 3.25
N ALA A 24 18.50 -5.66 2.23
CA ALA A 24 19.90 -5.43 1.92
C ALA A 24 20.14 -5.43 0.41
N PRO A 25 21.19 -4.77 -0.11
CA PRO A 25 21.50 -4.73 -1.54
C PRO A 25 21.65 -6.12 -2.18
N ALA A 26 22.26 -7.08 -1.46
CA ALA A 26 22.43 -8.43 -1.96
C ALA A 26 21.11 -9.20 -2.19
N GLU A 27 20.04 -8.76 -1.57
CA GLU A 27 18.72 -9.37 -1.65
C GLU A 27 17.88 -8.88 -2.83
N ILE A 28 18.26 -7.77 -3.49
CA ILE A 28 17.46 -7.13 -4.53
C ILE A 28 17.14 -8.11 -5.66
N ARG A 29 18.16 -8.71 -6.27
CA ARG A 29 17.96 -9.62 -7.42
C ARG A 29 17.21 -10.90 -7.01
N PRO A 30 17.55 -11.60 -5.92
CA PRO A 30 16.76 -12.75 -5.45
C PRO A 30 15.29 -12.39 -5.17
N PHE A 31 15.01 -11.21 -4.61
CA PHE A 31 13.66 -10.71 -4.40
C PHE A 31 12.92 -10.50 -5.73
N LEU A 32 13.55 -9.84 -6.70
CA LEU A 32 12.95 -9.60 -8.02
C LEU A 32 12.67 -10.91 -8.77
N ASP A 33 13.57 -11.89 -8.69
CA ASP A 33 13.38 -13.24 -9.24
C ASP A 33 12.15 -13.92 -8.60
N ASN A 34 11.95 -13.72 -7.30
CA ASN A 34 10.78 -14.23 -6.58
C ASN A 34 9.47 -13.58 -7.05
N VAL A 35 9.45 -12.25 -7.11
CA VAL A 35 8.26 -11.47 -7.53
C VAL A 35 7.84 -11.81 -8.95
N THR A 36 8.80 -12.06 -9.84
CA THR A 36 8.56 -12.24 -11.28
C THR A 36 8.55 -13.69 -11.72
N ARG A 37 8.67 -14.64 -10.79
CA ARG A 37 8.70 -16.07 -11.09
C ARG A 37 7.49 -16.48 -11.92
N GLY A 38 7.75 -17.12 -13.08
CA GLY A 38 6.72 -17.59 -14.00
C GLY A 38 6.05 -16.51 -14.85
N ARG A 39 6.50 -15.24 -14.78
CA ARG A 39 5.88 -14.13 -15.53
C ARG A 39 6.59 -13.78 -16.83
N GLY A 40 7.75 -14.38 -17.14
CA GLY A 40 8.49 -14.15 -18.38
C GLY A 40 9.00 -12.71 -18.55
N ILE A 41 9.31 -12.03 -17.45
CA ILE A 41 9.82 -10.65 -17.50
C ILE A 41 11.24 -10.63 -18.05
N PRO A 42 11.56 -9.78 -19.06
CA PRO A 42 12.90 -9.65 -19.62
C PRO A 42 13.93 -9.26 -18.55
N ARG A 43 15.15 -9.82 -18.67
CA ARG A 43 16.23 -9.57 -17.70
C ARG A 43 16.62 -8.08 -17.64
N GLU A 44 16.61 -7.41 -18.77
CA GLU A 44 16.89 -5.97 -18.88
C GLU A 44 15.92 -5.15 -18.00
N ARG A 45 14.64 -5.53 -17.97
CA ARG A 45 13.64 -4.87 -17.12
C ARG A 45 13.89 -5.16 -15.65
N LEU A 46 14.30 -6.38 -15.29
CA LEU A 46 14.67 -6.71 -13.91
C LEU A 46 15.87 -5.89 -13.43
N GLU A 47 16.88 -5.72 -14.27
CA GLU A 47 18.05 -4.90 -13.95
C GLU A 47 17.70 -3.40 -13.86
N GLU A 48 16.75 -2.92 -14.64
CA GLU A 48 16.23 -1.56 -14.51
C GLU A 48 15.56 -1.36 -13.14
N VAL A 49 14.66 -2.26 -12.75
CA VAL A 49 14.01 -2.21 -11.46
C VAL A 49 15.00 -2.39 -10.30
N ALA A 50 16.03 -3.25 -10.47
CA ALA A 50 17.09 -3.41 -9.48
C ALA A 50 17.80 -2.08 -9.19
N ARG A 51 18.06 -1.26 -10.23
CA ARG A 51 18.67 0.07 -10.06
C ARG A 51 17.78 1.03 -9.24
N HIS A 52 16.45 0.90 -9.32
CA HIS A 52 15.54 1.70 -8.48
C HIS A 52 15.75 1.38 -6.99
N TYR A 53 15.89 0.08 -6.65
CA TYR A 53 16.20 -0.33 -5.27
C TYR A 53 17.60 0.11 -4.85
N GLU A 54 18.60 -0.03 -5.72
CA GLU A 54 20.00 0.37 -5.47
C GLU A 54 20.10 1.89 -5.21
N ALA A 55 19.24 2.69 -5.84
CA ALA A 55 19.16 4.14 -5.64
C ALA A 55 18.50 4.55 -4.31
N MET A 56 17.79 3.64 -3.63
CA MET A 56 17.21 3.95 -2.32
C MET A 56 18.28 4.08 -1.24
N PRO A 57 18.03 4.83 -0.16
CA PRO A 57 18.96 4.95 0.96
C PRO A 57 19.36 3.57 1.51
N GLY A 58 20.65 3.26 1.43
CA GLY A 58 21.20 1.97 1.84
C GLY A 58 20.89 0.80 0.90
N GLY A 59 20.40 1.05 -0.32
CA GLY A 59 20.10 0.00 -1.30
C GLY A 59 19.08 -1.02 -0.82
N ARG A 60 18.03 -0.57 -0.12
CA ARG A 60 17.00 -1.44 0.49
C ARG A 60 15.62 -0.83 0.42
N SER A 61 14.60 -1.68 0.44
CA SER A 61 13.21 -1.22 0.59
C SER A 61 12.91 -0.84 2.04
N PRO A 62 12.29 0.31 2.30
CA PRO A 62 11.82 0.64 3.65
C PRO A 62 10.57 -0.15 4.07
N LEU A 63 9.95 -0.91 3.16
CA LEU A 63 8.66 -1.58 3.38
C LEU A 63 8.67 -2.50 4.61
N HIS A 64 9.75 -3.29 4.80
CA HIS A 64 9.86 -4.18 5.97
C HIS A 64 9.83 -3.37 7.28
N ALA A 65 10.68 -2.37 7.39
CA ALA A 65 10.77 -1.54 8.60
C ALA A 65 9.44 -0.81 8.89
N LEU A 66 8.78 -0.29 7.85
CA LEU A 66 7.47 0.37 7.97
C LEU A 66 6.36 -0.62 8.37
N THR A 67 6.36 -1.83 7.82
CA THR A 67 5.40 -2.86 8.22
C THR A 67 5.61 -3.30 9.68
N GLU A 68 6.86 -3.44 10.12
CA GLU A 68 7.14 -3.76 11.53
C GLU A 68 6.78 -2.59 12.46
N ALA A 69 6.93 -1.33 12.03
CA ALA A 69 6.46 -0.18 12.80
C ALA A 69 4.93 -0.18 12.94
N GLN A 70 4.20 -0.50 11.86
CA GLN A 70 2.74 -0.69 11.90
C GLN A 70 2.36 -1.82 12.87
N ALA A 71 3.06 -2.96 12.81
CA ALA A 71 2.83 -4.08 13.70
C ALA A 71 3.14 -3.74 15.17
N ALA A 72 4.22 -3.03 15.44
CA ALA A 72 4.59 -2.58 16.78
C ALA A 72 3.53 -1.62 17.34
N GLY A 73 3.08 -0.67 16.55
CA GLY A 73 1.99 0.24 16.92
C GLY A 73 0.70 -0.52 17.23
N LEU A 74 0.32 -1.50 16.39
CA LEU A 74 -0.86 -2.34 16.61
C LEU A 74 -0.71 -3.18 17.88
N ARG A 75 0.44 -3.80 18.14
CA ARG A 75 0.71 -4.53 19.40
C ARG A 75 0.50 -3.63 20.62
N ALA A 76 1.03 -2.41 20.57
CA ALA A 76 0.86 -1.43 21.65
C ALA A 76 -0.58 -0.99 21.83
N ALA A 77 -1.37 -0.84 20.75
CA ALA A 77 -2.78 -0.52 20.80
C ALA A 77 -3.60 -1.66 21.43
N LEU A 78 -3.35 -2.91 21.00
CA LEU A 78 -4.05 -4.09 21.48
C LEU A 78 -3.68 -4.45 22.93
N ALA A 79 -2.46 -4.15 23.39
CA ALA A 79 -2.04 -4.39 24.77
C ALA A 79 -2.86 -3.58 25.79
N ARG A 80 -3.56 -2.55 25.35
CA ARG A 80 -4.45 -1.71 26.20
C ARG A 80 -5.92 -2.16 26.19
N THR A 81 -6.23 -3.24 25.48
CA THR A 81 -7.57 -3.84 25.44
C THR A 81 -7.72 -4.95 26.46
N ASP A 82 -8.94 -5.31 26.80
CA ASP A 82 -9.24 -6.43 27.73
C ASP A 82 -8.78 -7.80 27.17
N ARG A 83 -8.53 -7.87 25.86
CA ARG A 83 -8.10 -9.09 25.17
C ARG A 83 -6.94 -8.80 24.22
N PRO A 84 -5.71 -8.72 24.74
CA PRO A 84 -4.54 -8.52 23.90
C PRO A 84 -4.30 -9.73 22.99
N LEU A 85 -4.28 -9.49 21.68
CA LEU A 85 -3.95 -10.52 20.69
C LEU A 85 -2.51 -10.31 20.19
N PRO A 86 -1.70 -11.39 20.04
CA PRO A 86 -0.39 -11.30 19.43
C PRO A 86 -0.54 -10.95 17.95
N VAL A 87 0.39 -10.12 17.46
CA VAL A 87 0.44 -9.64 16.08
C VAL A 87 1.66 -10.21 15.38
N TYR A 88 1.42 -10.92 14.29
CA TYR A 88 2.42 -11.50 13.40
C TYR A 88 2.48 -10.73 12.09
N VAL A 89 3.64 -10.73 11.44
CA VAL A 89 3.85 -10.17 10.10
C VAL A 89 4.24 -11.30 9.17
N GLY A 90 3.55 -11.42 8.06
CA GLY A 90 3.87 -12.35 6.98
C GLY A 90 3.93 -11.63 5.65
N MET A 91 4.97 -11.89 4.88
CA MET A 91 5.21 -11.26 3.59
C MET A 91 5.12 -12.27 2.46
N ARG A 92 4.61 -11.81 1.31
CA ARG A 92 4.38 -12.65 0.14
C ARG A 92 5.65 -13.01 -0.60
N HIS A 93 6.53 -12.06 -0.77
CA HIS A 93 7.66 -12.19 -1.70
C HIS A 93 9.03 -12.10 -1.05
N TRP A 94 9.11 -11.85 0.26
CA TRP A 94 10.36 -11.83 1.01
C TRP A 94 10.15 -12.21 2.48
N HIS A 95 11.25 -12.32 3.23
CA HIS A 95 11.22 -12.65 4.67
C HIS A 95 10.60 -11.54 5.52
N PRO A 96 9.87 -11.94 6.58
CA PRO A 96 9.44 -13.30 6.90
C PRO A 96 8.33 -13.77 5.94
N TYR A 97 8.57 -14.87 5.23
CA TYR A 97 7.56 -15.42 4.31
C TYR A 97 6.30 -15.83 5.06
N LEU A 98 5.17 -15.86 4.37
CA LEU A 98 3.89 -16.33 4.91
C LEU A 98 4.02 -17.73 5.53
N SER A 99 4.75 -18.66 4.88
CA SER A 99 4.99 -20.00 5.42
C SER A 99 5.75 -19.98 6.75
N GLU A 100 6.85 -19.22 6.83
CA GLU A 100 7.64 -19.07 8.05
C GLU A 100 6.81 -18.49 9.21
N THR A 101 5.98 -17.51 8.88
CA THR A 101 5.11 -16.88 9.87
C THR A 101 4.00 -17.79 10.34
N LEU A 102 3.39 -18.57 9.45
CA LEU A 102 2.36 -19.57 9.80
C LEU A 102 2.94 -20.73 10.60
N GLU A 103 4.16 -21.18 10.30
CA GLU A 103 4.89 -22.17 11.12
C GLU A 103 5.11 -21.66 12.55
N ARG A 104 5.57 -20.41 12.69
CA ARG A 104 5.73 -19.77 14.01
C ARG A 104 4.40 -19.67 14.75
N MET A 105 3.33 -19.23 14.06
CA MET A 105 2.00 -19.15 14.66
C MET A 105 1.50 -20.53 15.13
N ALA A 106 1.70 -21.57 14.33
CA ALA A 106 1.36 -22.96 14.71
C ALA A 106 2.19 -23.43 15.91
N GLY A 107 3.49 -23.15 15.92
CA GLY A 107 4.39 -23.44 17.05
C GLY A 107 3.99 -22.73 18.35
N ASP A 108 3.46 -21.50 18.24
CA ASP A 108 2.90 -20.72 19.36
C ASP A 108 1.48 -21.19 19.75
N GLY A 109 0.96 -22.26 19.12
CA GLY A 109 -0.35 -22.83 19.41
C GLY A 109 -1.54 -21.99 18.93
N ARG A 110 -1.33 -21.08 17.97
CA ARG A 110 -2.42 -20.28 17.41
C ARG A 110 -3.27 -21.11 16.48
N ARG A 111 -4.59 -20.96 16.60
CA ARG A 111 -5.57 -21.76 15.85
C ARG A 111 -6.38 -20.95 14.87
N ARG A 112 -6.59 -19.64 15.16
CA ARG A 112 -7.43 -18.79 14.34
C ARG A 112 -6.98 -17.33 14.42
N ALA A 113 -6.63 -16.75 13.28
CA ALA A 113 -6.15 -15.38 13.22
C ALA A 113 -6.99 -14.49 12.30
N LEU A 114 -7.06 -13.20 12.63
CA LEU A 114 -7.54 -12.17 11.73
C LEU A 114 -6.42 -11.79 10.77
N GLY A 115 -6.61 -12.01 9.47
CA GLY A 115 -5.74 -11.52 8.41
C GLY A 115 -6.09 -10.08 8.04
N LEU A 116 -5.12 -9.18 8.16
CA LEU A 116 -5.21 -7.79 7.73
C LEU A 116 -4.34 -7.61 6.49
N ILE A 117 -4.96 -7.51 5.33
CA ILE A 117 -4.26 -7.27 4.06
C ILE A 117 -3.86 -5.80 4.01
N LEU A 118 -2.55 -5.53 3.93
CA LEU A 118 -1.99 -4.17 3.86
C LEU A 118 -2.01 -3.64 2.42
N SER A 119 -3.21 -3.62 1.83
CA SER A 119 -3.49 -3.03 0.52
C SER A 119 -4.87 -2.37 0.56
N ALA A 120 -4.94 -1.11 0.15
CA ALA A 120 -6.14 -0.29 0.33
C ALA A 120 -7.27 -0.70 -0.63
N PHE A 121 -6.98 -0.92 -1.91
CA PHE A 121 -7.98 -1.09 -2.96
C PHE A 121 -8.02 -2.51 -3.50
N ARG A 122 -9.23 -3.00 -3.78
CA ARG A 122 -9.49 -4.41 -4.11
C ARG A 122 -9.38 -4.69 -5.60
N CYS A 123 -8.48 -5.58 -5.96
CA CYS A 123 -8.44 -6.27 -7.24
C CYS A 123 -7.78 -7.64 -7.07
N GLU A 124 -7.77 -8.44 -8.13
CA GLU A 124 -7.13 -9.75 -8.10
C GLU A 124 -5.69 -9.67 -7.57
N ALA A 125 -4.89 -8.70 -8.04
CA ALA A 125 -3.48 -8.57 -7.66
C ALA A 125 -3.26 -8.16 -6.19
N SER A 126 -4.21 -7.45 -5.60
CA SER A 126 -4.08 -6.87 -4.26
C SER A 126 -4.82 -7.63 -3.17
N TRP A 127 -5.87 -8.38 -3.49
CA TRP A 127 -6.67 -9.09 -2.49
C TRP A 127 -6.73 -10.59 -2.76
N GLU A 128 -7.21 -11.01 -3.92
CA GLU A 128 -7.40 -12.42 -4.22
C GLU A 128 -6.07 -13.18 -4.21
N ARG A 129 -5.01 -12.59 -4.77
CA ARG A 129 -3.65 -13.18 -4.73
C ARG A 129 -3.08 -13.24 -3.32
N TYR A 130 -3.34 -12.22 -2.48
CA TYR A 130 -2.90 -12.25 -1.08
C TYR A 130 -3.56 -13.41 -0.33
N MET A 131 -4.87 -13.57 -0.51
CA MET A 131 -5.61 -14.69 0.10
C MET A 131 -5.17 -16.05 -0.45
N ALA A 132 -4.92 -16.13 -1.77
CA ALA A 132 -4.44 -17.36 -2.41
C ALA A 132 -3.03 -17.75 -1.92
N ASP A 133 -2.12 -16.78 -1.76
CA ASP A 133 -0.76 -17.04 -1.25
C ASP A 133 -0.79 -17.49 0.22
N VAL A 134 -1.66 -16.90 1.03
CA VAL A 134 -1.90 -17.39 2.41
C VAL A 134 -2.45 -18.83 2.41
N ALA A 135 -3.41 -19.14 1.54
CA ALA A 135 -3.97 -20.48 1.43
C ALA A 135 -2.91 -21.51 0.99
N ALA A 136 -2.08 -21.14 0.01
CA ALA A 136 -0.97 -21.97 -0.45
C ALA A 136 0.08 -22.21 0.66
N ALA A 137 0.46 -21.15 1.39
CA ALA A 137 1.40 -21.27 2.50
C ALA A 137 0.83 -22.14 3.62
N ARG A 138 -0.46 -22.00 3.96
CA ARG A 138 -1.14 -22.84 4.96
C ARG A 138 -1.15 -24.33 4.60
N ALA A 139 -1.31 -24.65 3.33
CA ALA A 139 -1.33 -26.04 2.88
C ALA A 139 -0.01 -26.79 3.13
N GLY A 140 1.11 -26.05 3.23
CA GLY A 140 2.43 -26.60 3.53
C GLY A 140 2.79 -26.66 5.01
N VAL A 141 1.97 -26.11 5.90
CA VAL A 141 2.27 -25.98 7.33
C VAL A 141 1.34 -26.85 8.17
N ALA A 142 1.91 -27.78 8.94
CA ALA A 142 1.14 -28.61 9.85
C ALA A 142 0.50 -27.76 10.96
N ALA A 143 -0.77 -27.99 11.23
CA ALA A 143 -1.56 -27.25 12.22
C ALA A 143 -1.58 -25.71 12.00
N ALA A 144 -1.42 -25.26 10.75
CA ALA A 144 -1.52 -23.83 10.41
C ALA A 144 -2.86 -23.24 10.88
N PRO A 145 -2.87 -22.05 11.48
CA PRO A 145 -4.11 -21.42 11.93
C PRO A 145 -5.08 -21.18 10.77
N GLU A 146 -6.36 -21.20 11.06
CA GLU A 146 -7.37 -20.65 10.15
C GLU A 146 -7.17 -19.14 10.05
N ILE A 147 -7.22 -18.61 8.82
CA ILE A 147 -7.14 -17.15 8.59
C ILE A 147 -8.50 -16.66 8.09
N VAL A 148 -9.15 -15.82 8.88
CA VAL A 148 -10.31 -15.04 8.48
C VAL A 148 -9.86 -13.62 8.17
N TYR A 149 -10.48 -12.98 7.18
CA TYR A 149 -9.99 -11.68 6.72
C TYR A 149 -10.88 -10.54 7.20
N ALA A 150 -10.26 -9.41 7.55
CA ALA A 150 -10.98 -8.18 7.82
C ALA A 150 -11.69 -7.68 6.55
N PRO A 151 -12.82 -6.97 6.70
CA PRO A 151 -13.48 -6.35 5.55
C PRO A 151 -12.60 -5.27 4.92
N PRO A 152 -12.92 -4.82 3.68
CA PRO A 152 -12.29 -3.66 3.06
C PRO A 152 -12.41 -2.41 3.95
N TRP A 153 -11.33 -1.64 4.05
CA TRP A 153 -11.21 -0.54 5.01
C TRP A 153 -10.86 0.82 4.36
N PHE A 154 -10.89 0.93 3.04
CA PHE A 154 -10.50 2.13 2.30
C PHE A 154 -11.34 3.39 2.62
N GLU A 155 -12.59 3.23 3.10
CA GLU A 155 -13.44 4.33 3.57
C GLU A 155 -13.45 4.46 5.11
N HIS A 156 -12.67 3.66 5.83
CA HIS A 156 -12.63 3.76 7.28
C HIS A 156 -12.21 5.17 7.71
N GLN A 157 -12.97 5.78 8.61
CA GLN A 157 -12.79 7.19 9.00
C GLN A 157 -11.37 7.51 9.47
N ARG A 158 -10.69 6.56 10.13
CA ARG A 158 -9.31 6.75 10.59
C ARG A 158 -8.29 6.62 9.45
N PHE A 159 -8.54 5.79 8.44
CA PHE A 159 -7.71 5.78 7.23
C PHE A 159 -7.80 7.12 6.51
N VAL A 160 -9.03 7.59 6.29
CA VAL A 160 -9.29 8.91 5.70
C VAL A 160 -8.64 10.03 6.52
N ALA A 161 -8.69 9.94 7.87
CA ALA A 161 -8.03 10.91 8.75
C ALA A 161 -6.51 10.88 8.60
N ALA A 162 -5.90 9.69 8.60
CA ALA A 162 -4.45 9.54 8.44
C ALA A 162 -3.95 10.12 7.12
N VAL A 163 -4.63 9.81 6.01
CA VAL A 163 -4.28 10.37 4.69
C VAL A 163 -4.48 11.89 4.67
N ALA A 164 -5.59 12.39 5.22
CA ALA A 164 -5.85 13.82 5.28
C ALA A 164 -4.78 14.57 6.09
N ASP A 165 -4.29 13.99 7.19
CA ASP A 165 -3.22 14.59 8.00
C ASP A 165 -1.88 14.63 7.23
N ARG A 166 -1.55 13.57 6.49
CA ARG A 166 -0.39 13.56 5.59
C ARG A 166 -0.51 14.63 4.49
N VAL A 167 -1.70 14.78 3.89
CA VAL A 167 -1.94 15.81 2.87
C VAL A 167 -1.87 17.22 3.47
N ARG A 168 -2.42 17.45 4.68
CA ARG A 168 -2.29 18.75 5.37
C ARG A 168 -0.82 19.12 5.62
N ALA A 169 0.00 18.16 5.99
CA ALA A 169 1.43 18.40 6.18
C ALA A 169 2.11 18.86 4.88
N ALA A 170 1.80 18.24 3.74
CA ALA A 170 2.31 18.66 2.44
C ALA A 170 1.73 20.03 2.00
N LEU A 171 0.44 20.27 2.22
CA LEU A 171 -0.19 21.56 1.94
C LEU A 171 0.37 22.69 2.82
N ALA A 172 0.87 22.39 4.01
CA ALA A 172 1.50 23.39 4.88
C ALA A 172 2.80 23.97 4.29
N GLU A 173 3.45 23.25 3.35
CA GLU A 173 4.59 23.74 2.60
C GLU A 173 4.20 24.73 1.48
N VAL A 174 2.91 24.79 1.13
CA VAL A 174 2.36 25.72 0.14
C VAL A 174 1.98 27.02 0.83
N PRO A 175 2.26 28.21 0.22
CA PRO A 175 1.82 29.49 0.76
C PRO A 175 0.33 29.52 1.07
N ASP A 176 -0.07 30.09 2.21
CA ASP A 176 -1.45 30.06 2.73
C ASP A 176 -2.51 30.50 1.70
N GLY A 177 -2.27 31.57 0.98
CA GLY A 177 -3.21 32.09 -0.02
C GLY A 177 -3.35 31.24 -1.30
N GLU A 178 -2.51 30.19 -1.45
CA GLU A 178 -2.48 29.33 -2.65
C GLU A 178 -2.95 27.90 -2.35
N ARG A 179 -3.07 27.50 -1.10
CA ARG A 179 -3.39 26.11 -0.69
C ARG A 179 -4.67 25.59 -1.34
N ASP A 180 -5.75 26.34 -1.24
CA ASP A 180 -7.07 25.91 -1.77
C ASP A 180 -7.10 25.85 -3.31
N ARG A 181 -6.17 26.53 -3.97
CA ARG A 181 -6.06 26.57 -5.45
C ARG A 181 -5.07 25.55 -5.99
N THR A 182 -4.20 25.00 -5.15
CA THR A 182 -3.18 24.03 -5.56
C THR A 182 -3.85 22.70 -5.91
N PRO A 183 -3.66 22.13 -7.11
CA PRO A 183 -4.18 20.82 -7.46
C PRO A 183 -3.64 19.74 -6.51
N LEU A 184 -4.53 18.90 -5.99
CA LEU A 184 -4.21 17.70 -5.23
C LEU A 184 -4.39 16.48 -6.13
N VAL A 185 -3.34 15.71 -6.35
CA VAL A 185 -3.39 14.48 -7.14
C VAL A 185 -3.22 13.28 -6.22
N PHE A 186 -4.26 12.47 -6.13
CA PHE A 186 -4.17 11.17 -5.45
C PHE A 186 -3.62 10.13 -6.42
N THR A 187 -2.71 9.27 -5.94
CA THR A 187 -2.11 8.23 -6.78
C THR A 187 -2.35 6.84 -6.23
N ALA A 188 -2.45 5.87 -7.14
CA ALA A 188 -2.50 4.44 -6.87
C ALA A 188 -1.72 3.68 -7.96
N HIS A 189 -1.40 2.41 -7.71
CA HIS A 189 -0.74 1.58 -8.70
C HIS A 189 -1.61 1.42 -9.95
N SER A 190 -1.04 1.61 -11.14
CA SER A 190 -1.74 1.27 -12.38
C SER A 190 -1.91 -0.24 -12.48
N ILE A 191 -3.08 -0.69 -12.90
CA ILE A 191 -3.38 -2.10 -13.16
C ILE A 191 -3.92 -2.28 -14.58
N PRO A 192 -3.84 -3.49 -15.17
CA PRO A 192 -4.44 -3.76 -16.48
C PRO A 192 -5.94 -3.40 -16.50
N ARG A 193 -6.41 -2.78 -17.58
CA ARG A 193 -7.82 -2.38 -17.71
C ARG A 193 -8.79 -3.56 -17.53
N VAL A 194 -8.45 -4.73 -18.06
CA VAL A 194 -9.27 -5.95 -17.87
C VAL A 194 -9.44 -6.30 -16.38
N MET A 195 -8.37 -6.15 -15.58
CA MET A 195 -8.45 -6.37 -14.13
C MET A 195 -9.28 -5.27 -13.45
N ALA A 196 -9.17 -4.03 -13.89
CA ALA A 196 -9.95 -2.92 -13.35
C ALA A 196 -11.46 -3.08 -13.64
N GLU A 197 -11.82 -3.51 -14.84
CA GLU A 197 -13.20 -3.74 -15.27
C GLU A 197 -13.89 -4.85 -14.48
N THR A 198 -13.12 -5.82 -13.98
CA THR A 198 -13.65 -6.98 -13.21
C THR A 198 -13.50 -6.82 -11.71
N SER A 199 -13.07 -5.65 -11.22
CA SER A 199 -12.82 -5.40 -9.81
C SER A 199 -13.35 -4.04 -9.35
N PRO A 200 -13.58 -3.84 -8.05
CA PRO A 200 -13.98 -2.53 -7.51
C PRO A 200 -12.84 -1.52 -7.39
N TYR A 201 -11.64 -1.80 -7.89
CA TYR A 201 -10.41 -1.03 -7.66
C TYR A 201 -10.56 0.47 -7.89
N VAL A 202 -11.09 0.85 -9.05
CA VAL A 202 -11.28 2.27 -9.42
C VAL A 202 -12.36 2.92 -8.55
N ALA A 203 -13.41 2.19 -8.22
CA ALA A 203 -14.47 2.69 -7.34
C ALA A 203 -13.96 2.89 -5.91
N ASP A 204 -13.22 1.93 -5.35
CA ASP A 204 -12.60 2.01 -4.04
C ASP A 204 -11.62 3.21 -3.96
N PHE A 205 -10.77 3.38 -4.98
CA PHE A 205 -9.83 4.50 -5.08
C PHE A 205 -10.55 5.84 -5.14
N THR A 206 -11.56 5.95 -5.99
CA THR A 206 -12.35 7.18 -6.15
C THR A 206 -13.07 7.55 -4.86
N ALA A 207 -13.70 6.58 -4.20
CA ALA A 207 -14.41 6.81 -2.94
C ALA A 207 -13.48 7.28 -1.82
N ALA A 208 -12.32 6.63 -1.66
CA ALA A 208 -11.32 7.02 -0.67
C ALA A 208 -10.77 8.43 -0.92
N ALA A 209 -10.37 8.74 -2.16
CA ALA A 209 -9.87 10.06 -2.55
C ALA A 209 -10.94 11.16 -2.30
N ALA A 210 -12.18 10.91 -2.70
CA ALA A 210 -13.28 11.83 -2.46
C ALA A 210 -13.56 12.03 -0.95
N ALA A 211 -13.45 10.99 -0.14
CA ALA A 211 -13.62 11.09 1.31
C ALA A 211 -12.51 11.97 1.95
N VAL A 212 -11.26 11.79 1.50
CA VAL A 212 -10.14 12.64 1.96
C VAL A 212 -10.32 14.08 1.50
N ALA A 213 -10.67 14.32 0.23
CA ALA A 213 -10.90 15.66 -0.30
C ALA A 213 -12.03 16.39 0.46
N ARG A 214 -13.14 15.70 0.75
CA ARG A 214 -14.24 16.24 1.58
C ARG A 214 -13.76 16.59 2.99
N ARG A 215 -12.99 15.73 3.63
CA ARG A 215 -12.44 15.97 4.97
C ARG A 215 -11.50 17.18 5.03
N LEU A 216 -10.80 17.43 3.93
CA LEU A 216 -9.92 18.60 3.79
C LEU A 216 -10.67 19.87 3.38
N GLY A 217 -11.90 19.78 2.87
CA GLY A 217 -12.59 20.88 2.21
C GLY A 217 -11.93 21.29 0.88
N HIS A 218 -11.15 20.37 0.26
CA HIS A 218 -10.35 20.66 -0.93
C HIS A 218 -11.08 20.24 -2.20
N ALA A 219 -11.49 21.23 -3.02
CA ALA A 219 -12.33 20.97 -4.19
C ALA A 219 -11.52 20.59 -5.45
N ARG A 220 -10.24 20.97 -5.53
CA ARG A 220 -9.39 20.77 -6.72
C ARG A 220 -8.54 19.50 -6.57
N TRP A 221 -9.12 18.37 -6.90
CA TRP A 221 -8.41 17.10 -6.85
C TRP A 221 -8.64 16.26 -8.12
N ALA A 222 -7.69 15.36 -8.39
CA ALA A 222 -7.71 14.42 -9.49
C ALA A 222 -7.09 13.08 -9.07
N LEU A 223 -7.32 12.05 -9.88
CA LEU A 223 -6.71 10.73 -9.75
C LEU A 223 -5.64 10.56 -10.82
N ALA A 224 -4.55 9.91 -10.47
CA ALA A 224 -3.53 9.47 -11.41
C ALA A 224 -3.00 8.09 -10.99
N TYR A 225 -2.34 7.42 -11.92
CA TYR A 225 -1.79 6.08 -11.70
C TYR A 225 -0.27 6.09 -11.90
N GLN A 226 0.41 5.17 -11.23
CA GLN A 226 1.87 5.02 -11.28
C GLN A 226 2.28 3.55 -11.38
N SER A 227 3.58 3.28 -11.53
CA SER A 227 4.18 1.95 -11.39
C SER A 227 3.68 0.92 -12.42
N ARG A 228 3.32 1.36 -13.61
CA ARG A 228 2.96 0.43 -14.69
C ARG A 228 4.09 -0.57 -14.94
N SER A 229 3.83 -1.85 -14.73
CA SER A 229 4.85 -2.91 -14.73
C SER A 229 4.70 -3.98 -15.81
N GLY A 230 3.64 -3.92 -16.60
CA GLY A 230 3.34 -4.92 -17.62
C GLY A 230 3.84 -4.58 -19.02
N SER A 231 3.44 -5.41 -20.00
CA SER A 231 3.74 -5.18 -21.41
C SER A 231 3.27 -3.80 -21.86
N PRO A 232 4.06 -3.05 -22.63
CA PRO A 232 3.64 -1.78 -23.24
C PRO A 232 2.42 -1.91 -24.17
N ARG A 233 2.13 -3.12 -24.64
CA ARG A 233 1.02 -3.41 -25.57
C ARG A 233 -0.31 -3.59 -24.86
N ASP A 234 -0.29 -3.91 -23.56
CA ASP A 234 -1.51 -4.12 -22.80
C ASP A 234 -2.07 -2.78 -22.33
N PRO A 235 -3.39 -2.54 -22.41
CA PRO A 235 -4.00 -1.33 -21.88
C PRO A 235 -4.01 -1.36 -20.34
N TRP A 236 -3.47 -0.31 -19.74
CA TRP A 236 -3.43 -0.09 -18.30
C TRP A 236 -4.29 1.11 -17.91
N LEU A 237 -4.54 1.30 -16.61
CA LEU A 237 -5.25 2.48 -16.11
C LEU A 237 -4.43 3.75 -16.34
N GLU A 238 -5.12 4.80 -16.74
CA GLU A 238 -4.64 6.14 -17.05
C GLU A 238 -5.53 7.19 -16.36
N PRO A 239 -5.06 8.46 -16.21
CA PRO A 239 -3.79 9.00 -16.68
C PRO A 239 -2.61 8.56 -15.81
N ASP A 240 -1.41 8.48 -16.41
CA ASP A 240 -0.15 8.31 -15.69
C ASP A 240 0.19 9.58 -14.89
N VAL A 241 0.85 9.43 -13.74
CA VAL A 241 1.20 10.55 -12.85
C VAL A 241 2.13 11.55 -13.53
N VAL A 242 3.08 11.10 -14.34
CA VAL A 242 4.01 11.97 -15.09
C VAL A 242 3.27 12.76 -16.14
N GLU A 243 2.34 12.14 -16.87
CA GLU A 243 1.48 12.81 -17.84
C GLU A 243 0.57 13.84 -17.15
N THR A 244 -0.02 13.47 -16.01
CA THR A 244 -0.84 14.39 -15.20
C THR A 244 -0.05 15.64 -14.80
N ILE A 245 1.21 15.51 -14.39
CA ILE A 245 2.07 16.66 -14.05
C ILE A 245 2.34 17.53 -15.27
N ARG A 246 2.62 16.94 -16.44
CA ARG A 246 2.82 17.68 -17.69
C ARG A 246 1.57 18.47 -18.09
N ASP A 247 0.40 17.87 -17.93
CA ASP A 247 -0.87 18.52 -18.28
C ASP A 247 -1.23 19.64 -17.31
N LEU A 248 -0.96 19.50 -16.02
CA LEU A 248 -1.06 20.58 -15.05
C LEU A 248 -0.15 21.76 -15.43
N ALA A 249 1.09 21.49 -15.82
CA ALA A 249 2.02 22.53 -16.26
C ALA A 249 1.51 23.27 -17.53
N LYS A 250 1.01 22.52 -18.54
CA LYS A 250 0.40 23.10 -19.75
C LYS A 250 -0.83 23.97 -19.42
N ALA A 251 -1.60 23.56 -18.40
CA ALA A 251 -2.76 24.32 -17.91
C ALA A 251 -2.36 25.59 -17.13
N GLY A 252 -1.07 25.85 -16.95
CA GLY A 252 -0.56 27.04 -16.26
C GLY A 252 -0.52 26.92 -14.74
N GLU A 253 -0.65 25.72 -14.21
CA GLU A 253 -0.47 25.48 -12.78
C GLU A 253 0.99 25.74 -12.37
N ARG A 254 1.17 26.22 -11.17
CA ARG A 254 2.50 26.51 -10.63
C ARG A 254 2.94 25.55 -9.53
N ARG A 255 2.00 24.80 -8.98
CA ARG A 255 2.20 23.88 -7.86
C ARG A 255 1.36 22.66 -8.03
N VAL A 256 1.78 21.59 -7.38
CA VAL A 256 0.99 20.35 -7.24
C VAL A 256 1.31 19.70 -5.90
N VAL A 257 0.30 19.13 -5.27
CA VAL A 257 0.45 18.22 -4.12
C VAL A 257 0.08 16.82 -4.56
N LEU A 258 0.95 15.84 -4.33
CA LEU A 258 0.67 14.43 -4.59
C LEU A 258 0.43 13.66 -3.29
N SER A 259 -0.50 12.71 -3.32
CA SER A 259 -0.80 11.82 -2.20
C SER A 259 -0.92 10.37 -2.67
N PRO A 260 0.01 9.49 -2.29
CA PRO A 260 0.01 8.07 -2.68
C PRO A 260 -0.99 7.25 -1.85
N ILE A 261 -2.28 7.61 -1.91
CA ILE A 261 -3.34 6.99 -1.11
C ILE A 261 -3.51 5.49 -1.37
N GLY A 262 -3.13 5.01 -2.55
CA GLY A 262 -3.18 3.58 -2.91
C GLY A 262 -2.12 2.72 -2.21
N PHE A 263 -1.20 3.35 -1.48
CA PHE A 263 -0.08 2.69 -0.80
C PHE A 263 -0.11 2.96 0.69
N VAL A 264 0.06 1.92 1.50
CA VAL A 264 0.06 2.04 2.97
C VAL A 264 1.45 2.27 3.56
N ALA A 265 2.48 2.27 2.71
CA ALA A 265 3.87 2.52 3.09
C ALA A 265 4.63 3.20 1.95
N ASP A 266 5.57 4.08 2.30
CA ASP A 266 6.51 4.68 1.35
C ASP A 266 7.58 3.64 0.98
N HIS A 267 7.29 2.77 0.01
CA HIS A 267 8.24 1.79 -0.52
C HIS A 267 8.86 2.27 -1.85
N VAL A 268 9.67 1.44 -2.49
CA VAL A 268 10.44 1.83 -3.68
C VAL A 268 9.58 2.44 -4.80
N GLU A 269 8.40 1.87 -5.08
CA GLU A 269 7.52 2.39 -6.15
C GLU A 269 7.00 3.80 -5.82
N VAL A 270 6.70 4.09 -4.54
CA VAL A 270 6.32 5.45 -4.12
C VAL A 270 7.52 6.39 -4.19
N LEU A 271 8.65 5.99 -3.63
CA LEU A 271 9.83 6.85 -3.53
C LEU A 271 10.47 7.09 -4.90
N TYR A 272 10.56 6.06 -5.75
CA TYR A 272 11.15 6.22 -7.07
C TYR A 272 10.21 6.98 -8.01
N ASP A 273 8.97 6.50 -8.19
CA ASP A 273 8.05 7.08 -9.16
C ASP A 273 7.65 8.52 -8.78
N LEU A 274 7.46 8.80 -7.49
CA LEU A 274 7.01 10.13 -7.06
C LEU A 274 8.15 11.05 -6.64
N ASP A 275 9.12 10.59 -5.85
CA ASP A 275 10.18 11.48 -5.34
C ASP A 275 11.35 11.64 -6.32
N THR A 276 11.50 10.72 -7.28
CA THR A 276 12.54 10.81 -8.33
C THR A 276 11.95 11.23 -9.66
N GLU A 277 11.10 10.41 -10.29
CA GLU A 277 10.61 10.69 -11.65
C GLU A 277 9.62 11.85 -11.70
N ALA A 278 8.51 11.77 -10.95
CA ALA A 278 7.47 12.79 -10.97
C ALA A 278 8.01 14.15 -10.50
N ARG A 279 8.86 14.17 -9.47
CA ARG A 279 9.53 15.38 -8.99
C ARG A 279 10.45 15.99 -10.05
N ALA A 280 11.23 15.18 -10.77
CA ALA A 280 12.09 15.65 -11.84
C ALA A 280 11.30 16.27 -12.99
N ILE A 281 10.19 15.64 -13.38
CA ILE A 281 9.28 16.19 -14.40
C ILE A 281 8.64 17.50 -13.95
N ALA A 282 8.17 17.59 -12.72
CA ALA A 282 7.63 18.83 -12.16
C ALA A 282 8.67 19.95 -12.22
N ALA A 283 9.90 19.69 -11.83
CA ALA A 283 11.01 20.64 -11.88
C ALA A 283 11.32 21.10 -13.32
N GLN A 284 11.35 20.19 -14.30
CA GLN A 284 11.57 20.49 -15.71
C GLN A 284 10.50 21.45 -16.28
N HIS A 285 9.29 21.37 -15.75
CA HIS A 285 8.16 22.22 -16.16
C HIS A 285 7.93 23.42 -15.22
N GLY A 286 8.80 23.66 -14.24
CA GLY A 286 8.71 24.79 -13.32
C GLY A 286 7.57 24.70 -12.31
N LEU A 287 7.02 23.48 -12.04
CA LEU A 287 6.04 23.27 -10.98
C LEU A 287 6.74 23.06 -9.63
N ALA A 288 6.30 23.80 -8.61
CA ALA A 288 6.62 23.47 -7.24
C ALA A 288 5.91 22.17 -6.85
N TYR A 289 6.68 21.18 -6.39
CA TYR A 289 6.23 19.82 -6.14
C TYR A 289 6.26 19.50 -4.66
N HIS A 290 5.11 19.12 -4.12
CA HIS A 290 4.94 18.69 -2.74
C HIS A 290 4.36 17.29 -2.72
N ARG A 291 4.87 16.41 -1.85
CA ARG A 291 4.37 15.05 -1.71
C ARG A 291 3.99 14.73 -0.27
N ALA A 292 2.73 14.38 -0.07
CA ALA A 292 2.28 13.79 1.18
C ALA A 292 2.86 12.39 1.35
N ALA A 293 3.39 12.06 2.52
CA ALA A 293 3.80 10.70 2.83
C ALA A 293 2.61 9.73 2.72
N ALA A 294 2.86 8.45 2.42
CA ALA A 294 1.90 7.40 2.66
C ALA A 294 1.51 7.36 4.15
N VAL A 295 0.49 6.59 4.51
CA VAL A 295 0.09 6.53 5.92
C VAL A 295 1.19 5.99 6.82
N ASN A 296 2.02 5.08 6.34
CA ASN A 296 3.10 4.47 7.12
C ASN A 296 2.59 3.98 8.49
N ASP A 297 3.25 4.35 9.56
CA ASP A 297 2.88 4.07 10.96
C ASP A 297 2.05 5.19 11.61
N HIS A 298 1.32 5.98 10.80
CA HIS A 298 0.50 7.07 11.31
C HIS A 298 -0.43 6.59 12.45
N PRO A 299 -0.53 7.31 13.58
CA PRO A 299 -1.33 6.87 14.73
C PRO A 299 -2.79 6.52 14.39
N GLU A 300 -3.44 7.31 13.53
CA GLU A 300 -4.81 7.00 13.09
C GLU A 300 -4.87 5.73 12.24
N PHE A 301 -3.87 5.44 11.40
CA PHE A 301 -3.82 4.19 10.64
C PHE A 301 -3.63 2.98 11.55
N VAL A 302 -2.72 3.06 12.51
CA VAL A 302 -2.52 2.04 13.53
C VAL A 302 -3.79 1.80 14.34
N GLN A 303 -4.46 2.88 14.74
CA GLN A 303 -5.73 2.78 15.49
C GLN A 303 -6.85 2.18 14.62
N MET A 304 -6.88 2.46 13.32
CA MET A 304 -7.80 1.77 12.39
C MET A 304 -7.57 0.26 12.40
N LEU A 305 -6.30 -0.20 12.32
CA LEU A 305 -5.99 -1.63 12.39
C LEU A 305 -6.50 -2.24 13.72
N ALA A 306 -6.35 -1.52 14.82
CA ALA A 306 -6.88 -1.96 16.12
C ALA A 306 -8.42 -1.98 16.16
N ASP A 307 -9.08 -1.04 15.53
CA ASP A 307 -10.54 -1.01 15.39
C ASP A 307 -11.04 -2.23 14.62
N LEU A 308 -10.40 -2.56 13.48
CA LEU A 308 -10.73 -3.75 12.68
C LEU A 308 -10.57 -5.05 13.49
N VAL A 309 -9.55 -5.13 14.35
CA VAL A 309 -9.35 -6.29 15.24
C VAL A 309 -10.47 -6.35 16.28
N ARG A 310 -10.83 -5.23 16.91
CA ARG A 310 -11.88 -5.16 17.93
C ARG A 310 -13.25 -5.49 17.36
N ASP A 311 -13.58 -4.98 16.18
CA ASP A 311 -14.87 -5.19 15.53
C ASP A 311 -15.01 -6.65 15.03
N ALA A 312 -13.89 -7.35 14.90
CA ALA A 312 -13.82 -8.76 14.55
C ALA A 312 -13.74 -9.71 15.77
N ALA A 313 -13.49 -9.24 16.96
CA ALA A 313 -13.28 -10.06 18.17
C ALA A 313 -14.56 -10.21 19.00
#